data_09368604cd1aa1659323c1463930e4ae
#
_entry.id   09368604cd1aa1659323c1463930e4ae
#
_cell.length_a   1.000
_cell.length_b   1.000
_cell.length_c   1.000
_cell.angle_alpha   90.00
_cell.angle_beta   90.00
_cell.angle_gamma   90.00
#
_symmetry.space_group_name_H-M   'P 1'
#
loop_
_entity.id
_entity.type
_entity.pdbx_description
1 polymer ?
#
loop_
_entity_poly.entity_id
_entity_poly.type
_entity_poly.pdbx_seq_one_letter_code
_entity_poly.pdbx_strand_id
1 'polypeptide(L)'
;MQKVITTANLIVGKDGSTTKSGSSIGLSTDEDRNRFKALRDKSDLILIGGNTARREPYKRTPIPLYILTHTQVRLQPKNQLAKQFALTPLQMIEEIATNFNNTQSSPIKVLIEAGPKLLLQMVKQGLVDHLYLTINQQAVGENLISISELTDSFELISSEEIPPCQFNYYKKLAK
;
A
#
# COMPACT_ATOMS: atom_id res chain seq x y z
N MET A 1 1.65 -8.59 -22.23
CA MET A 1 1.52 -8.10 -20.82
C MET A 1 0.79 -6.76 -20.83
N GLN A 2 -0.18 -6.60 -19.95
CA GLN A 2 -0.87 -5.33 -19.77
C GLN A 2 0.02 -4.35 -18.99
N LYS A 3 -0.15 -3.05 -19.22
CA LYS A 3 0.51 -2.02 -18.41
C LYS A 3 -0.07 -2.04 -16.99
N VAL A 4 0.79 -2.05 -15.98
CA VAL A 4 0.43 -1.92 -14.57
C VAL A 4 0.83 -0.54 -14.09
N ILE A 5 -0.05 0.12 -13.35
CA ILE A 5 0.23 1.36 -12.60
C ILE A 5 0.05 1.04 -11.13
N THR A 6 1.09 1.31 -10.34
CA THR A 6 1.13 1.02 -8.93
C THR A 6 1.01 2.30 -8.10
N THR A 7 0.11 2.27 -7.14
CA THR A 7 -0.09 3.35 -6.19
C THR A 7 0.07 2.79 -4.78
N ALA A 8 0.98 3.32 -3.99
CA ALA A 8 1.11 2.97 -2.59
C ALA A 8 0.38 3.98 -1.71
N ASN A 9 -0.21 3.50 -0.63
CA ASN A 9 -0.81 4.31 0.42
C ASN A 9 -0.29 3.85 1.78
N LEU A 10 0.23 4.80 2.56
CA LEU A 10 0.77 4.54 3.88
C LEU A 10 0.43 5.70 4.82
N ILE A 11 0.05 5.36 6.06
CA ILE A 11 0.00 6.31 7.15
C ILE A 11 1.18 6.07 8.11
N VAL A 12 1.80 7.14 8.56
CA VAL A 12 2.87 7.11 9.57
C VAL A 12 2.60 8.12 10.68
N GLY A 13 3.16 7.85 11.85
CA GLY A 13 3.30 8.82 12.90
C GLY A 13 4.41 9.83 12.59
N LYS A 14 4.54 10.88 13.39
CA LYS A 14 5.60 11.90 13.22
C LYS A 14 7.02 11.34 13.33
N ASP A 15 7.18 10.21 13.99
CA ASP A 15 8.44 9.48 14.17
C ASP A 15 8.71 8.43 13.09
N GLY A 16 7.82 8.30 12.09
CA GLY A 16 7.90 7.26 11.07
C GLY A 16 7.28 5.92 11.48
N SER A 17 6.60 5.84 12.62
CA SER A 17 5.88 4.64 13.04
C SER A 17 4.76 4.28 12.04
N THR A 18 4.60 2.99 11.75
CA THR A 18 3.57 2.49 10.82
C THR A 18 2.43 1.79 11.54
N THR A 19 2.57 1.55 12.84
CA THR A 19 1.53 1.01 13.72
C THR A 19 1.53 1.72 15.06
N LYS A 20 0.37 1.70 15.72
CA LYS A 20 0.20 2.09 17.12
C LYS A 20 -0.69 1.06 17.79
N SER A 21 -0.25 0.49 18.89
CA SER A 21 -0.94 -0.63 19.55
C SER A 21 -1.19 -1.82 18.61
N GLY A 22 -0.20 -2.12 17.75
CA GLY A 22 -0.20 -3.27 16.85
C GLY A 22 -0.97 -3.11 15.53
N SER A 23 -1.58 -1.94 15.27
CA SER A 23 -2.35 -1.68 14.04
C SER A 23 -2.14 -0.27 13.51
N SER A 24 -2.30 -0.08 12.21
CA SER A 24 -2.32 1.24 11.57
C SER A 24 -3.56 2.08 11.96
N ILE A 25 -4.62 1.44 12.43
CA ILE A 25 -5.85 2.11 12.89
C ILE A 25 -5.55 3.13 13.98
N GLY A 26 -4.60 2.86 14.87
CA GLY A 26 -4.21 3.77 15.94
C GLY A 26 -3.57 5.09 15.47
N LEU A 27 -3.12 5.16 14.22
CA LEU A 27 -2.55 6.34 13.58
C LEU A 27 -3.59 7.10 12.72
N SER A 28 -4.63 6.40 12.25
CA SER A 28 -5.56 6.88 11.24
C SER A 28 -6.62 7.83 11.83
N THR A 29 -7.10 8.72 10.97
CA THR A 29 -8.23 9.62 11.23
C THR A 29 -9.38 9.33 10.28
N ASP A 30 -10.55 9.93 10.48
CA ASP A 30 -11.69 9.79 9.57
C ASP A 30 -11.35 10.28 8.16
N GLU A 31 -10.63 11.41 8.06
CA GLU A 31 -10.18 11.94 6.77
C GLU A 31 -9.22 10.98 6.06
N ASP A 32 -8.27 10.40 6.79
CA ASP A 32 -7.35 9.40 6.24
C ASP A 32 -8.11 8.17 5.72
N ARG A 33 -9.08 7.67 6.49
CA ARG A 33 -9.93 6.55 6.07
C ARG A 33 -10.77 6.86 4.83
N ASN A 34 -11.28 8.07 4.70
CA ASN A 34 -12.02 8.50 3.52
C ASN A 34 -11.14 8.54 2.28
N ARG A 35 -9.92 9.06 2.40
CA ARG A 35 -8.92 9.08 1.31
C ARG A 35 -8.48 7.67 0.91
N PHE A 36 -8.25 6.82 1.88
CA PHE A 36 -7.94 5.41 1.68
C PHE A 36 -9.04 4.67 0.90
N LYS A 37 -10.30 4.87 1.29
CA LYS A 37 -11.45 4.32 0.56
C LYS A 37 -11.51 4.83 -0.87
N ALA A 38 -11.30 6.13 -1.09
CA ALA A 38 -11.31 6.73 -2.42
C ALA A 38 -10.22 6.15 -3.33
N LEU A 39 -9.05 5.79 -2.79
CA LEU A 39 -8.00 5.09 -3.54
C LEU A 39 -8.42 3.67 -3.93
N ARG A 40 -9.06 2.93 -3.03
CA ARG A 40 -9.61 1.60 -3.33
C ARG A 40 -10.67 1.64 -4.43
N ASP A 41 -11.55 2.63 -4.41
CA ASP A 41 -12.62 2.79 -5.40
C ASP A 41 -12.06 3.07 -6.83
N LYS A 42 -10.83 3.54 -6.93
CA LYS A 42 -10.14 3.83 -8.19
C LYS A 42 -9.16 2.74 -8.63
N SER A 43 -9.09 1.65 -7.89
CA SER A 43 -8.12 0.57 -8.11
C SER A 43 -8.81 -0.71 -8.55
N ASP A 44 -8.07 -1.58 -9.24
CA ASP A 44 -8.57 -2.87 -9.72
C ASP A 44 -8.19 -4.01 -8.78
N LEU A 45 -7.11 -3.82 -7.99
CA LEU A 45 -6.49 -4.84 -7.16
C LEU A 45 -5.80 -4.20 -5.95
N ILE A 46 -5.89 -4.85 -4.79
CA ILE A 46 -5.11 -4.52 -3.59
C ILE A 46 -3.97 -5.52 -3.43
N LEU A 47 -2.76 -5.03 -3.21
CA LEU A 47 -1.57 -5.83 -2.90
C LEU A 47 -1.09 -5.54 -1.48
N ILE A 48 -0.97 -6.58 -0.66
CA ILE A 48 -0.42 -6.52 0.70
C ILE A 48 0.64 -7.58 0.93
N GLY A 49 1.42 -7.43 1.99
CA GLY A 49 2.35 -8.45 2.46
C GLY A 49 1.74 -9.34 3.55
N GLY A 50 2.43 -10.44 3.88
CA GLY A 50 2.00 -11.38 4.91
C GLY A 50 1.85 -10.77 6.30
N ASN A 51 2.75 -9.85 6.70
CA ASN A 51 2.67 -9.17 7.99
C ASN A 51 1.42 -8.30 8.11
N THR A 52 1.08 -7.56 7.06
CA THR A 52 -0.15 -6.77 7.00
C THR A 52 -1.38 -7.68 7.04
N ALA A 53 -1.36 -8.78 6.29
CA ALA A 53 -2.45 -9.76 6.29
C ALA A 53 -2.70 -10.41 7.66
N ARG A 54 -1.69 -10.48 8.53
CA ARG A 54 -1.84 -11.02 9.89
C ARG A 54 -2.36 -10.01 10.90
N ARG A 55 -2.08 -8.72 10.70
CA ARG A 55 -2.31 -7.65 11.69
C ARG A 55 -3.55 -6.85 11.42
N GLU A 56 -3.93 -6.68 10.15
CA GLU A 56 -4.98 -5.78 9.72
C GLU A 56 -6.25 -6.53 9.27
N PRO A 57 -7.43 -5.89 9.37
CA PRO A 57 -8.71 -6.53 9.07
C PRO A 57 -9.02 -6.55 7.57
N TYR A 58 -8.53 -7.55 6.84
CA TYR A 58 -8.82 -7.76 5.43
C TYR A 58 -9.86 -8.87 5.16
N LYS A 59 -10.78 -9.11 6.08
CA LYS A 59 -11.83 -10.14 5.95
C LYS A 59 -12.76 -9.90 4.75
N ARG A 60 -12.90 -8.67 4.33
CA ARG A 60 -13.67 -8.27 3.15
C ARG A 60 -12.96 -7.10 2.46
N THR A 61 -12.88 -7.18 1.14
CA THR A 61 -12.38 -6.11 0.29
C THR A 61 -13.32 -5.91 -0.89
N PRO A 62 -13.50 -4.67 -1.37
CA PRO A 62 -14.41 -4.39 -2.49
C PRO A 62 -13.87 -4.90 -3.83
N ILE A 63 -12.57 -5.15 -3.90
CA ILE A 63 -11.82 -5.61 -5.08
C ILE A 63 -10.90 -6.76 -4.69
N PRO A 64 -10.34 -7.52 -5.65
CA PRO A 64 -9.40 -8.61 -5.38
C PRO A 64 -8.25 -8.19 -4.47
N LEU A 65 -7.85 -9.12 -3.58
CA LEU A 65 -6.75 -8.95 -2.63
C LEU A 65 -5.66 -9.97 -2.95
N TYR A 66 -4.47 -9.51 -3.29
CA TYR A 66 -3.30 -10.35 -3.47
C TYR A 66 -2.36 -10.20 -2.26
N ILE A 67 -1.95 -11.32 -1.70
CA ILE A 67 -1.09 -11.39 -0.52
C ILE A 67 0.24 -11.98 -0.93
N LEU A 68 1.29 -11.18 -0.86
CA LEU A 68 2.66 -11.58 -1.17
C LEU A 68 3.31 -12.13 0.11
N THR A 69 3.48 -13.45 0.18
CA THR A 69 3.97 -14.15 1.36
C THR A 69 4.52 -15.52 1.04
N HIS A 70 5.54 -15.98 1.78
CA HIS A 70 6.09 -17.32 1.67
C HIS A 70 5.42 -18.34 2.61
N THR A 71 4.50 -17.91 3.48
CA THR A 71 3.80 -18.83 4.36
C THR A 71 2.86 -19.76 3.57
N GLN A 72 2.78 -21.03 3.99
CA GLN A 72 1.82 -22.01 3.48
C GLN A 72 0.46 -21.89 4.18
N VAL A 73 0.41 -21.19 5.33
CA VAL A 73 -0.84 -20.95 6.05
C VAL A 73 -1.68 -19.95 5.27
N ARG A 74 -2.95 -20.30 5.02
CA ARG A 74 -3.88 -19.39 4.35
C ARG A 74 -4.20 -18.20 5.26
N LEU A 75 -3.81 -17.02 4.82
CA LEU A 75 -4.14 -15.76 5.45
C LEU A 75 -5.47 -15.22 4.90
N GLN A 76 -6.23 -14.53 5.76
CA GLN A 76 -7.54 -13.98 5.40
C GLN A 76 -8.52 -14.99 4.76
N PRO A 77 -8.73 -16.18 5.38
CA PRO A 77 -9.51 -17.27 4.77
C PRO A 77 -10.98 -16.92 4.56
N LYS A 78 -11.49 -15.88 5.25
CA LYS A 78 -12.86 -15.39 5.09
C LYS A 78 -13.04 -14.44 3.91
N ASN A 79 -11.95 -13.95 3.32
CA ASN A 79 -12.00 -13.10 2.13
C ASN A 79 -11.99 -13.99 0.88
N GLN A 80 -13.13 -14.06 0.21
CA GLN A 80 -13.32 -14.87 -1.01
C GLN A 80 -12.50 -14.33 -2.21
N LEU A 81 -12.10 -13.06 -2.17
CA LEU A 81 -11.32 -12.40 -3.22
C LEU A 81 -9.80 -12.44 -2.93
N ALA A 82 -9.38 -13.06 -1.82
CA ALA A 82 -7.98 -13.14 -1.43
C ALA A 82 -7.27 -14.31 -2.13
N LYS A 83 -6.09 -14.02 -2.70
CA LYS A 83 -5.14 -15.00 -3.26
C LYS A 83 -3.76 -14.77 -2.66
N GLN A 84 -3.00 -15.85 -2.42
CA GLN A 84 -1.63 -15.81 -1.90
C GLN A 84 -0.62 -16.21 -2.96
N PHE A 85 0.53 -15.55 -2.93
CA PHE A 85 1.62 -15.78 -3.87
C PHE A 85 2.96 -15.79 -3.14
N ALA A 86 3.79 -16.81 -3.42
CA ALA A 86 5.17 -16.91 -2.94
C ALA A 86 6.13 -16.44 -4.04
N LEU A 87 6.02 -15.17 -4.40
CA LEU A 87 6.79 -14.51 -5.47
C LEU A 87 7.63 -13.36 -4.90
N THR A 88 8.65 -12.94 -5.65
CA THR A 88 9.29 -11.65 -5.38
C THR A 88 8.37 -10.50 -5.77
N PRO A 89 8.58 -9.27 -5.27
CA PRO A 89 7.77 -8.12 -5.67
C PRO A 89 7.75 -7.88 -7.18
N LEU A 90 8.89 -8.02 -7.87
CA LEU A 90 8.96 -7.87 -9.32
C LEU A 90 8.15 -8.95 -10.03
N GLN A 91 8.34 -10.22 -9.66
CA GLN A 91 7.55 -11.33 -10.21
C GLN A 91 6.04 -11.15 -9.96
N MET A 92 5.65 -10.56 -8.83
CA MET A 92 4.25 -10.27 -8.55
C MET A 92 3.65 -9.25 -9.51
N ILE A 93 4.40 -8.19 -9.83
CA ILE A 93 3.96 -7.21 -10.84
C ILE A 93 3.86 -7.85 -12.24
N GLU A 94 4.81 -8.71 -12.61
CA GLU A 94 4.78 -9.47 -13.87
C GLU A 94 3.59 -10.45 -13.94
N GLU A 95 3.29 -11.14 -12.82
CA GLU A 95 2.14 -12.02 -12.68
C GLU A 95 0.83 -11.25 -12.88
N ILE A 96 0.70 -10.08 -12.24
CA ILE A 96 -0.46 -9.20 -12.41
C ILE A 96 -0.58 -8.75 -13.87
N ALA A 97 0.51 -8.30 -14.48
CA ALA A 97 0.53 -7.82 -15.86
C ALA A 97 0.11 -8.90 -16.88
N THR A 98 0.35 -10.15 -16.56
CA THR A 98 0.12 -11.29 -17.46
C THR A 98 -1.23 -11.98 -17.22
N ASN A 99 -1.58 -12.19 -15.96
CA ASN A 99 -2.66 -13.11 -15.58
C ASN A 99 -3.86 -12.44 -14.90
N PHE A 100 -3.76 -11.14 -14.51
CA PHE A 100 -4.89 -10.45 -13.95
C PHE A 100 -5.89 -10.10 -15.06
N ASN A 101 -7.07 -10.72 -15.01
CA ASN A 101 -8.15 -10.44 -15.95
C ASN A 101 -8.85 -9.15 -15.56
N ASN A 102 -8.45 -8.06 -16.20
CA ASN A 102 -9.17 -6.81 -16.15
C ASN A 102 -10.14 -6.75 -17.34
N THR A 103 -11.43 -6.73 -17.07
CA THR A 103 -12.47 -6.57 -18.09
C THR A 103 -12.55 -5.13 -18.65
N GLN A 104 -11.85 -4.22 -18.00
CA GLN A 104 -11.74 -2.81 -18.43
C GLN A 104 -10.41 -2.62 -19.19
N SER A 105 -10.38 -1.58 -20.00
CA SER A 105 -9.19 -1.24 -20.77
C SER A 105 -7.99 -0.96 -19.87
N SER A 106 -6.83 -1.50 -20.25
CA SER A 106 -5.50 -1.17 -19.68
C SER A 106 -5.33 0.33 -19.39
N PRO A 107 -4.64 0.74 -18.31
CA PRO A 107 -3.76 -0.06 -17.45
C PRO A 107 -4.45 -0.68 -16.22
N ILE A 108 -3.88 -1.76 -15.70
CA ILE A 108 -4.29 -2.34 -14.42
C ILE A 108 -3.79 -1.42 -13.29
N LYS A 109 -4.69 -1.01 -12.42
CA LYS A 109 -4.39 -0.12 -11.28
C LYS A 109 -4.27 -0.94 -10.00
N VAL A 110 -3.06 -1.05 -9.47
CA VAL A 110 -2.74 -1.80 -8.25
C VAL A 110 -2.56 -0.83 -7.09
N LEU A 111 -3.34 -1.00 -6.04
CA LEU A 111 -3.16 -0.30 -4.78
C LEU A 111 -2.31 -1.15 -3.82
N ILE A 112 -1.14 -0.63 -3.45
CA ILE A 112 -0.21 -1.26 -2.53
C ILE A 112 -0.48 -0.72 -1.13
N GLU A 113 -0.98 -1.59 -0.25
CA GLU A 113 -1.24 -1.31 1.16
C GLU A 113 -0.27 -2.11 2.05
N ALA A 114 0.97 -2.24 1.60
CA ALA A 114 1.99 -3.03 2.27
C ALA A 114 2.53 -2.34 3.53
N GLY A 115 2.95 -3.15 4.48
CA GLY A 115 3.71 -2.66 5.62
C GLY A 115 5.12 -2.17 5.24
N PRO A 116 5.89 -1.64 6.21
CA PRO A 116 7.12 -0.87 5.94
C PRO A 116 8.19 -1.66 5.18
N LYS A 117 8.39 -2.93 5.50
CA LYS A 117 9.45 -3.75 4.86
C LYS A 117 9.18 -3.98 3.38
N LEU A 118 8.00 -4.46 3.04
CA LEU A 118 7.64 -4.74 1.65
C LEU A 118 7.54 -3.45 0.84
N LEU A 119 6.93 -2.40 1.40
CA LEU A 119 6.80 -1.14 0.70
C LEU A 119 8.16 -0.52 0.38
N LEU A 120 9.08 -0.46 1.35
CA LEU A 120 10.42 0.07 1.12
C LEU A 120 11.19 -0.75 0.09
N GLN A 121 11.06 -2.08 0.12
CA GLN A 121 11.64 -2.96 -0.89
C GLN A 121 11.10 -2.63 -2.30
N MET A 122 9.79 -2.49 -2.44
CA MET A 122 9.16 -2.15 -3.73
C MET A 122 9.57 -0.76 -4.23
N VAL A 123 9.67 0.21 -3.34
CA VAL A 123 10.17 1.56 -3.68
C VAL A 123 11.62 1.50 -4.18
N LYS A 124 12.51 0.82 -3.47
CA LYS A 124 13.93 0.65 -3.87
C LYS A 124 14.09 -0.07 -5.21
N GLN A 125 13.17 -0.95 -5.55
CA GLN A 125 13.13 -1.64 -6.84
C GLN A 125 12.46 -0.82 -7.96
N GLY A 126 11.96 0.38 -7.66
CA GLY A 126 11.28 1.23 -8.63
C GLY A 126 9.90 0.71 -9.06
N LEU A 127 9.27 -0.12 -8.23
CA LEU A 127 7.98 -0.78 -8.51
C LEU A 127 6.77 0.03 -8.01
N VAL A 128 6.96 1.25 -7.53
CA VAL A 128 5.90 2.14 -7.06
C VAL A 128 5.90 3.40 -7.91
N ASP A 129 4.80 3.67 -8.63
CA ASP A 129 4.67 4.84 -9.50
C ASP A 129 4.15 6.07 -8.76
N HIS A 130 3.22 5.86 -7.83
CA HIS A 130 2.57 6.90 -7.04
C HIS A 130 2.59 6.53 -5.56
N LEU A 131 2.85 7.50 -4.70
CA LEU A 131 2.86 7.33 -3.25
C LEU A 131 1.97 8.38 -2.58
N TYR A 132 0.96 7.93 -1.86
CA TYR A 132 0.18 8.75 -0.93
C TYR A 132 0.67 8.46 0.48
N LEU A 133 1.23 9.46 1.12
CA LEU A 133 1.79 9.38 2.47
C LEU A 133 1.04 10.33 3.40
N THR A 134 0.34 9.77 4.37
CA THR A 134 -0.28 10.53 5.46
C THR A 134 0.66 10.53 6.66
N ILE A 135 0.95 11.69 7.23
CA ILE A 135 1.75 11.86 8.43
C ILE A 135 0.86 12.40 9.54
N ASN A 136 0.60 11.57 10.56
CA ASN A 136 -0.09 12.03 11.77
C ASN A 136 0.94 12.69 12.69
N GLN A 137 0.88 14.00 12.78
CA GLN A 137 1.87 14.83 13.49
C GLN A 137 1.75 14.75 15.02
N GLN A 138 0.69 14.14 15.53
CA GLN A 138 0.44 13.97 16.97
C GLN A 138 0.62 12.53 17.45
N ALA A 139 0.88 11.60 16.53
CA ALA A 139 1.03 10.19 16.87
C ALA A 139 2.48 9.72 16.81
N VAL A 140 2.80 8.79 17.71
CA VAL A 140 4.01 7.97 17.73
C VAL A 140 3.60 6.52 17.98
N GLY A 141 4.43 5.58 17.56
CA GLY A 141 4.12 4.16 17.71
C GLY A 141 5.30 3.24 17.40
N GLU A 142 5.02 2.12 16.75
CA GLU A 142 5.95 1.04 16.49
C GLU A 142 6.18 0.82 14.98
N ASN A 143 7.10 -0.10 14.66
CA ASN A 143 7.43 -0.51 13.28
C ASN A 143 7.82 0.68 12.40
N LEU A 144 8.95 1.28 12.72
CA LEU A 144 9.44 2.50 12.08
C LEU A 144 9.84 2.26 10.62
N ILE A 145 9.54 3.24 9.76
CA ILE A 145 10.06 3.37 8.41
C ILE A 145 10.81 4.70 8.29
N SER A 146 11.90 4.73 7.54
CA SER A 146 12.56 5.99 7.18
C SER A 146 11.74 6.70 6.11
N ILE A 147 11.15 7.84 6.47
CA ILE A 147 10.37 8.66 5.53
C ILE A 147 11.26 9.16 4.39
N SER A 148 12.51 9.55 4.66
CA SER A 148 13.45 9.98 3.63
C SER A 148 13.76 8.86 2.64
N GLU A 149 14.12 7.66 3.11
CA GLU A 149 14.35 6.51 2.21
C GLU A 149 13.10 6.15 1.39
N LEU A 150 11.91 6.33 1.95
CA LEU A 150 10.66 6.07 1.25
C LEU A 150 10.41 7.08 0.14
N THR A 151 10.80 8.35 0.31
CA THR A 151 10.43 9.46 -0.58
C THR A 151 11.55 9.92 -1.51
N ASP A 152 12.81 9.53 -1.28
CA ASP A 152 13.99 10.01 -2.03
C ASP A 152 13.91 9.83 -3.56
N SER A 153 13.19 8.80 -4.02
CA SER A 153 13.00 8.52 -5.46
C SER A 153 11.73 9.15 -6.07
N PHE A 154 11.10 10.04 -5.32
CA PHE A 154 9.84 10.67 -5.73
C PHE A 154 9.93 12.20 -5.73
N GLU A 155 9.08 12.80 -6.55
CA GLU A 155 8.77 14.23 -6.53
C GLU A 155 7.49 14.47 -5.72
N LEU A 156 7.53 15.41 -4.78
CA LEU A 156 6.33 15.85 -4.07
C LEU A 156 5.45 16.69 -5.01
N ILE A 157 4.27 16.22 -5.30
CA ILE A 157 3.32 16.88 -6.20
C ILE A 157 2.36 17.78 -5.44
N SER A 158 1.86 17.32 -4.29
CA SER A 158 0.95 18.11 -3.45
C SER A 158 1.09 17.75 -1.98
N SER A 159 0.81 18.72 -1.13
CA SER A 159 0.74 18.58 0.32
C SER A 159 -0.44 19.37 0.85
N GLU A 160 -1.24 18.76 1.71
CA GLU A 160 -2.40 19.37 2.35
C GLU A 160 -2.39 19.06 3.83
N GLU A 161 -2.66 20.06 4.65
CA GLU A 161 -2.79 19.91 6.09
C GLU A 161 -4.26 19.92 6.51
N ILE A 162 -4.69 18.82 7.13
CA ILE A 162 -5.95 18.72 7.86
C ILE A 162 -5.61 18.13 9.22
N PRO A 163 -5.43 18.98 10.25
CA PRO A 163 -4.94 18.53 11.55
C PRO A 163 -5.71 17.32 12.10
N PRO A 164 -5.05 16.33 12.71
CA PRO A 164 -3.62 16.28 13.03
C PRO A 164 -2.71 15.76 11.90
N CYS A 165 -3.23 15.58 10.69
CA CYS A 165 -2.52 14.93 9.59
C CYS A 165 -2.06 15.90 8.52
N GLN A 166 -0.92 15.56 7.91
CA GLN A 166 -0.42 16.09 6.66
C GLN A 166 -0.58 15.00 5.59
N PHE A 167 -1.20 15.35 4.47
CA PHE A 167 -1.48 14.45 3.33
C PHE A 167 -0.60 14.82 2.16
N ASN A 168 0.35 13.96 1.83
CA ASN A 168 1.32 14.17 0.77
C ASN A 168 1.08 13.20 -0.38
N TYR A 169 1.12 13.73 -1.60
CA TYR A 169 1.13 12.92 -2.80
C TYR A 169 2.44 13.09 -3.56
N TYR A 170 3.04 11.98 -3.89
CA TYR A 170 4.32 11.89 -4.60
C TYR A 170 4.18 11.08 -5.89
N LYS A 171 4.98 11.44 -6.88
CA LYS A 171 5.13 10.72 -8.14
C LYS A 171 6.58 10.30 -8.33
N LYS A 172 6.79 9.08 -8.80
CA LYS A 172 8.14 8.57 -9.08
C LYS A 172 8.85 9.48 -10.08
N LEU A 173 10.10 9.82 -9.78
CA LEU A 173 10.97 10.58 -10.68
C LEU A 173 11.19 9.77 -11.98
N ALA A 174 11.15 10.45 -13.12
CA ALA A 174 11.59 9.87 -14.38
C ALA A 174 13.10 9.58 -14.30
N LYS A 175 13.50 8.38 -14.76
CA LYS A 175 14.91 8.04 -14.91
C LYS A 175 15.47 8.68 -16.17
#